data_5abb57ee0c41a1ec12c681880ff900b5
#
_entry.id   5abb57ee0c41a1ec12c681880ff900b5
#
_cell.length_a   1.000
_cell.length_b   1.000
_cell.length_c   1.000
_cell.angle_alpha   90.00
_cell.angle_beta   90.00
_cell.angle_gamma   90.00
#
_symmetry.space_group_name_H-M   'P 1'
#
loop_
_entity.id
_entity.type
_entity.pdbx_description
1 polymer ?
#
loop_
_entity_poly.entity_id
_entity_poly.type
_entity_poly.pdbx_seq_one_letter_code
_entity_poly.pdbx_strand_id
1 'polypeptide(L)'
;MLAKTLLALFAATAVAANPVAHDDRAVSIEDRADIEGRALCAGNLIDGPRKLSIGGTLRVYYSSAGGGTNCAYVTNDLGKEVFMYISLQDTSSSAFRLDDDYGDFSQFAGAVKLDGMAKHCFQVLVGIDGKTWMSRKDWHCGGGKVA
;
A
#
# COMPACT_ATOMS: atom_id res chain seq x y z
N MET A 1 -24.18 62.99 45.04
CA MET A 1 -23.36 61.78 44.86
C MET A 1 -23.53 61.35 43.44
N LEU A 2 -22.52 61.60 42.57
CA LEU A 2 -22.57 61.24 41.13
C LEU A 2 -21.81 59.94 40.94
N ALA A 3 -22.51 58.90 40.50
CA ALA A 3 -21.91 57.64 40.07
C ALA A 3 -21.41 57.78 38.60
N LYS A 4 -20.10 57.63 38.38
CA LYS A 4 -19.47 57.58 37.05
C LYS A 4 -19.51 56.16 36.58
N THR A 5 -20.29 55.87 35.56
CA THR A 5 -20.31 54.59 34.84
C THR A 5 -19.18 54.59 33.82
N LEU A 6 -18.21 53.69 33.98
CA LEU A 6 -17.11 53.46 33.03
C LEU A 6 -17.59 52.47 31.99
N LEU A 7 -17.72 52.90 30.75
CA LEU A 7 -18.01 52.03 29.61
C LEU A 7 -16.68 51.53 29.05
N ALA A 8 -16.41 50.22 29.21
CA ALA A 8 -15.25 49.58 28.61
C ALA A 8 -15.60 49.11 27.17
N LEU A 9 -14.97 49.76 26.18
CA LEU A 9 -15.03 49.29 24.79
C LEU A 9 -14.08 48.08 24.60
N PHE A 10 -14.62 46.91 24.38
CA PHE A 10 -13.85 45.77 23.89
C PHE A 10 -13.75 45.86 22.35
N ALA A 11 -12.56 46.17 21.85
CA ALA A 11 -12.26 46.05 20.42
C ALA A 11 -12.02 44.57 20.10
N ALA A 12 -12.96 43.94 19.38
CA ALA A 12 -12.78 42.61 18.83
C ALA A 12 -11.91 42.70 17.58
N THR A 13 -10.67 42.25 17.67
CA THR A 13 -9.80 42.02 16.50
C THR A 13 -10.25 40.75 15.80
N ALA A 14 -10.91 40.88 14.65
CA ALA A 14 -11.19 39.74 13.77
C ALA A 14 -9.90 39.31 13.12
N VAL A 15 -9.39 38.13 13.52
CA VAL A 15 -8.33 37.43 12.82
C VAL A 15 -8.95 36.84 11.57
N ALA A 16 -8.64 37.41 10.41
CA ALA A 16 -9.00 36.82 9.13
C ALA A 16 -8.21 35.51 8.96
N ALA A 17 -8.88 34.39 9.12
CA ALA A 17 -8.34 33.09 8.71
C ALA A 17 -8.23 33.07 7.17
N ASN A 18 -7.03 33.06 6.65
CA ASN A 18 -6.81 32.80 5.23
C ASN A 18 -7.40 31.42 4.90
N PRO A 19 -8.30 31.29 3.92
CA PRO A 19 -8.71 29.98 3.45
C PRO A 19 -7.49 29.31 2.84
N VAL A 20 -6.99 28.25 3.48
CA VAL A 20 -6.06 27.32 2.86
C VAL A 20 -6.82 26.77 1.66
N ALA A 21 -6.36 27.10 0.45
CA ALA A 21 -6.88 26.49 -0.76
C ALA A 21 -6.60 24.98 -0.64
N HIS A 22 -7.62 24.22 -0.27
CA HIS A 22 -7.61 22.78 -0.48
C HIS A 22 -7.60 22.57 -1.98
N ASP A 23 -6.48 22.09 -2.49
CA ASP A 23 -6.39 21.59 -3.84
C ASP A 23 -7.26 20.32 -3.90
N ASP A 24 -8.55 20.52 -4.21
CA ASP A 24 -9.53 19.44 -4.41
C ASP A 24 -9.26 18.69 -5.72
N ARG A 25 -7.99 18.31 -5.96
CA ARG A 25 -7.69 17.29 -6.92
C ARG A 25 -8.30 16.02 -6.38
N ALA A 26 -9.40 15.59 -6.99
CA ALA A 26 -9.99 14.30 -6.73
C ALA A 26 -8.90 13.24 -6.91
N VAL A 27 -8.35 12.74 -5.79
CA VAL A 27 -7.37 11.67 -5.80
C VAL A 27 -8.05 10.47 -6.45
N SER A 28 -7.48 9.96 -7.52
CA SER A 28 -8.04 8.80 -8.20
C SER A 28 -8.11 7.59 -7.26
N ILE A 29 -9.00 6.65 -7.56
CA ILE A 29 -9.11 5.41 -6.77
C ILE A 29 -7.77 4.66 -6.78
N GLU A 30 -7.06 4.68 -7.91
CA GLU A 30 -5.72 4.09 -8.06
C GLU A 30 -4.69 4.77 -7.15
N ASP A 31 -4.68 6.10 -7.08
CA ASP A 31 -3.75 6.85 -6.23
C ASP A 31 -4.03 6.58 -4.74
N ARG A 32 -5.30 6.47 -4.36
CA ARG A 32 -5.69 6.16 -2.98
C ARG A 32 -5.25 4.76 -2.57
N ALA A 33 -5.52 3.74 -3.39
CA ALA A 33 -5.10 2.36 -3.15
C ALA A 33 -3.57 2.25 -3.07
N ASP A 34 -2.84 3.03 -3.89
CA ASP A 34 -1.38 3.08 -3.85
C ASP A 34 -0.85 3.70 -2.55
N ILE A 35 -1.46 4.78 -2.06
CA ILE A 35 -1.10 5.42 -0.79
C ILE A 35 -1.34 4.46 0.38
N GLU A 36 -2.49 3.82 0.44
CA GLU A 36 -2.85 2.87 1.49
C GLU A 36 -1.94 1.63 1.46
N GLY A 37 -1.66 1.08 0.28
CA GLY A 37 -0.75 -0.04 0.11
C GLY A 37 0.68 0.29 0.56
N ARG A 38 1.20 1.48 0.24
CA ARG A 38 2.53 1.95 0.69
C ARG A 38 2.60 2.15 2.20
N ALA A 39 1.52 2.56 2.85
CA ALA A 39 1.46 2.68 4.31
C ALA A 39 1.57 1.31 5.00
N LEU A 40 1.16 0.23 4.32
CA LEU A 40 1.20 -1.13 4.84
C LEU A 40 2.52 -1.86 4.54
N CYS A 41 3.23 -1.50 3.45
CA CYS A 41 4.51 -2.09 3.05
C CYS A 41 5.66 -1.12 3.31
N ALA A 42 6.42 -1.37 4.38
CA ALA A 42 7.64 -0.62 4.66
C ALA A 42 8.78 -1.01 3.70
N GLY A 43 9.73 -0.08 3.48
CA GLY A 43 10.94 -0.32 2.71
C GLY A 43 10.92 0.25 1.30
N ASN A 44 11.79 -0.28 0.46
CA ASN A 44 11.97 0.20 -0.91
C ASN A 44 11.17 -0.66 -1.89
N LEU A 45 10.58 -0.02 -2.89
CA LEU A 45 9.95 -0.72 -4.01
C LEU A 45 11.05 -1.47 -4.79
N ILE A 46 10.95 -2.79 -4.87
CA ILE A 46 11.92 -3.66 -5.58
C ILE A 46 11.36 -4.22 -6.88
N ASP A 47 10.03 -4.27 -7.03
CA ASP A 47 9.35 -4.59 -8.29
C ASP A 47 8.02 -3.84 -8.39
N GLY A 48 7.74 -3.33 -9.57
CA GLY A 48 6.51 -2.61 -9.89
C GLY A 48 6.71 -1.07 -9.95
N PRO A 49 5.62 -0.34 -10.19
CA PRO A 49 4.27 -0.86 -10.46
C PRO A 49 4.24 -1.74 -11.72
N ARG A 50 3.79 -2.97 -11.57
CA ARG A 50 3.71 -3.96 -12.66
C ARG A 50 2.23 -4.19 -13.02
N LYS A 51 1.82 -3.71 -14.18
CA LYS A 51 0.50 -4.02 -14.72
C LYS A 51 0.40 -5.50 -15.06
N LEU A 52 -0.58 -6.18 -14.49
CA LEU A 52 -0.89 -7.57 -14.76
C LEU A 52 -1.99 -7.67 -15.82
N SER A 53 -1.84 -8.61 -16.75
CA SER A 53 -2.86 -8.83 -17.79
C SER A 53 -4.23 -9.27 -17.28
N ILE A 54 -4.32 -9.61 -15.98
CA ILE A 54 -5.53 -10.05 -15.30
C ILE A 54 -6.34 -8.91 -14.66
N GLY A 55 -5.91 -7.65 -14.79
CA GLY A 55 -6.66 -6.48 -14.33
C GLY A 55 -6.25 -5.94 -12.96
N GLY A 56 -4.96 -5.99 -12.65
CA GLY A 56 -4.40 -5.40 -11.43
C GLY A 56 -2.99 -4.87 -11.62
N THR A 57 -2.50 -4.13 -10.64
CA THR A 57 -1.13 -3.60 -10.61
C THR A 57 -0.43 -4.09 -9.35
N LEU A 58 0.59 -4.92 -9.51
CA LEU A 58 1.39 -5.50 -8.43
C LEU A 58 2.52 -4.55 -8.03
N ARG A 59 2.80 -4.47 -6.74
CA ARG A 59 3.97 -3.82 -6.14
C ARG A 59 4.59 -4.71 -5.09
N VAL A 60 5.91 -4.80 -5.09
CA VAL A 60 6.70 -5.57 -4.13
C VAL A 60 7.75 -4.67 -3.50
N TYR A 61 7.81 -4.71 -2.19
CA TYR A 61 8.73 -3.92 -1.37
C TYR A 61 9.68 -4.84 -0.60
N TYR A 62 10.85 -4.31 -0.29
CA TYR A 62 11.82 -4.94 0.60
C TYR A 62 12.30 -3.97 1.67
N SER A 63 12.33 -4.44 2.90
CA SER A 63 12.93 -3.76 4.05
C SER A 63 14.01 -4.64 4.64
N SER A 64 15.10 -4.06 5.14
CA SER A 64 16.15 -4.79 5.88
C SER A 64 15.74 -5.17 7.32
N ALA A 65 14.65 -4.62 7.83
CA ALA A 65 14.08 -4.97 9.12
C ALA A 65 13.68 -6.46 9.18
N GLY A 66 13.63 -7.05 10.38
CA GLY A 66 13.19 -8.43 10.58
C GLY A 66 14.06 -9.49 9.90
N GLY A 67 15.36 -9.21 9.63
CA GLY A 67 16.23 -10.10 8.87
C GLY A 67 15.91 -10.12 7.37
N GLY A 68 15.33 -9.04 6.87
CA GLY A 68 14.82 -8.87 5.51
C GLY A 68 13.33 -9.20 5.42
N THR A 69 12.50 -8.21 5.14
CA THR A 69 11.05 -8.37 4.99
C THR A 69 10.66 -8.08 3.55
N ASN A 70 10.05 -9.04 2.88
CA ASN A 70 9.33 -8.82 1.63
C ASN A 70 7.86 -8.54 1.91
N CYS A 71 7.29 -7.56 1.21
CA CYS A 71 5.89 -7.17 1.33
C CYS A 71 5.31 -6.93 -0.06
N ALA A 72 4.12 -7.44 -0.32
CA ALA A 72 3.48 -7.28 -1.61
C ALA A 72 1.99 -6.94 -1.46
N TYR A 73 1.48 -6.14 -2.40
CA TYR A 73 0.05 -5.94 -2.60
C TYR A 73 -0.27 -5.76 -4.09
N VAL A 74 -1.52 -5.96 -4.44
CA VAL A 74 -2.03 -5.79 -5.80
C VAL A 74 -3.27 -4.93 -5.80
N THR A 75 -3.30 -3.87 -6.63
CA THR A 75 -4.49 -3.03 -6.80
C THR A 75 -5.49 -3.69 -7.74
N ASN A 76 -6.76 -3.38 -7.53
CA ASN A 76 -7.85 -3.75 -8.42
C ASN A 76 -8.04 -2.65 -9.47
N ASP A 77 -7.67 -2.93 -10.71
CA ASP A 77 -7.76 -1.97 -11.81
C ASP A 77 -9.06 -2.16 -12.63
N LEU A 78 -10.00 -3.02 -12.20
CA LEU A 78 -11.24 -3.31 -12.91
C LEU A 78 -12.37 -2.30 -12.62
N GLY A 79 -12.22 -1.47 -11.58
CA GLY A 79 -13.21 -0.45 -11.21
C GLY A 79 -14.51 -1.00 -10.62
N LYS A 80 -14.53 -2.25 -10.19
CA LYS A 80 -15.66 -2.92 -9.52
C LYS A 80 -15.14 -3.84 -8.43
N GLU A 81 -15.94 -4.16 -7.42
CA GLU A 81 -15.62 -5.19 -6.45
C GLU A 81 -15.54 -6.56 -7.12
N VAL A 82 -14.46 -7.30 -6.88
CA VAL A 82 -14.24 -8.65 -7.39
C VAL A 82 -13.50 -9.49 -6.38
N PHE A 83 -13.63 -10.81 -6.48
CA PHE A 83 -12.80 -11.72 -5.72
C PHE A 83 -11.34 -11.58 -6.15
N MET A 84 -10.47 -11.32 -5.17
CA MET A 84 -9.02 -11.24 -5.35
C MET A 84 -8.30 -12.16 -4.37
N TYR A 85 -7.11 -12.56 -4.78
CA TYR A 85 -6.21 -13.35 -3.99
C TYR A 85 -4.77 -12.89 -4.26
N ILE A 86 -3.96 -12.74 -3.23
CA ILE A 86 -2.53 -12.56 -3.33
C ILE A 86 -1.83 -13.46 -2.32
N SER A 87 -0.74 -14.11 -2.72
CA SER A 87 0.14 -14.81 -1.80
C SER A 87 1.59 -14.54 -2.10
N LEU A 88 2.40 -14.56 -1.05
CA LEU A 88 3.84 -14.45 -1.06
C LEU A 88 4.41 -15.73 -0.42
N GLN A 89 5.17 -16.51 -1.20
CA GLN A 89 5.72 -17.79 -0.77
C GLN A 89 7.24 -17.78 -0.81
N ASP A 90 7.89 -18.23 0.27
CA ASP A 90 9.32 -18.50 0.30
C ASP A 90 9.62 -19.79 -0.50
N THR A 91 10.46 -19.67 -1.53
CA THR A 91 10.82 -20.78 -2.42
C THR A 91 12.22 -21.33 -2.16
N SER A 92 13.00 -20.71 -1.27
CA SER A 92 14.37 -21.13 -0.92
C SER A 92 14.43 -22.00 0.33
N SER A 93 13.38 -21.97 1.15
CA SER A 93 13.34 -22.72 2.41
C SER A 93 12.74 -24.10 2.20
N SER A 94 13.29 -25.11 2.91
CA SER A 94 12.65 -26.42 3.03
C SER A 94 11.38 -26.37 3.90
N ALA A 95 11.27 -25.37 4.79
CA ALA A 95 10.06 -25.10 5.53
C ALA A 95 9.09 -24.31 4.65
N PHE A 96 7.87 -24.78 4.53
CA PHE A 96 6.82 -24.06 3.82
C PHE A 96 6.47 -22.78 4.58
N ARG A 97 6.70 -21.63 3.94
CA ARG A 97 6.38 -20.32 4.49
C ARG A 97 5.56 -19.55 3.45
N LEU A 98 4.41 -19.11 3.86
CA LEU A 98 3.45 -18.40 3.01
C LEU A 98 2.72 -17.37 3.87
N ASP A 99 2.46 -16.21 3.29
CA ASP A 99 1.47 -15.25 3.75
C ASP A 99 0.52 -14.94 2.60
N ASP A 100 -0.77 -14.86 2.87
CA ASP A 100 -1.80 -14.66 1.85
C ASP A 100 -2.95 -13.79 2.35
N ASP A 101 -3.62 -13.15 1.40
CA ASP A 101 -4.84 -12.38 1.60
C ASP A 101 -5.82 -12.64 0.45
N TYR A 102 -7.09 -12.85 0.77
CA TYR A 102 -8.12 -13.15 -0.21
C TYR A 102 -9.51 -12.70 0.26
N GLY A 103 -10.34 -12.34 -0.69
CA GLY A 103 -11.71 -11.89 -0.45
C GLY A 103 -12.25 -11.09 -1.62
N ASP A 104 -13.36 -10.40 -1.38
CA ASP A 104 -13.94 -9.46 -2.33
C ASP A 104 -13.39 -8.07 -2.03
N PHE A 105 -12.66 -7.49 -2.99
CA PHE A 105 -12.00 -6.20 -2.84
C PHE A 105 -12.36 -5.25 -3.98
N SER A 106 -12.64 -4.01 -3.62
CA SER A 106 -12.87 -2.92 -4.59
C SER A 106 -11.61 -2.13 -4.93
N GLN A 107 -10.58 -2.16 -4.06
CA GLN A 107 -9.38 -1.32 -4.21
C GLN A 107 -8.09 -2.15 -4.33
N PHE A 108 -7.76 -2.98 -3.36
CA PHE A 108 -6.55 -3.82 -3.39
C PHE A 108 -6.67 -5.02 -2.45
N ALA A 109 -5.87 -6.05 -2.71
CA ALA A 109 -5.61 -7.19 -1.83
C ALA A 109 -4.16 -7.14 -1.34
N GLY A 110 -3.92 -7.59 -0.13
CA GLY A 110 -2.65 -7.50 0.62
C GLY A 110 -2.74 -6.39 1.67
N ALA A 111 -1.68 -6.02 2.41
CA ALA A 111 -0.28 -6.40 2.18
C ALA A 111 0.05 -7.77 2.79
N VAL A 112 0.63 -8.63 1.99
CA VAL A 112 1.19 -9.91 2.47
C VAL A 112 2.68 -9.74 2.74
N LYS A 113 3.21 -10.37 3.82
CA LYS A 113 4.57 -10.13 4.32
C LYS A 113 5.26 -11.42 4.74
N LEU A 114 6.55 -11.53 4.41
CA LEU A 114 7.44 -12.57 4.96
C LEU A 114 8.71 -11.93 5.51
N ASP A 115 9.00 -12.20 6.77
CA ASP A 115 10.25 -11.79 7.45
C ASP A 115 11.35 -12.84 7.27
N GLY A 116 12.61 -12.46 7.55
CA GLY A 116 13.75 -13.35 7.43
C GLY A 116 14.10 -13.73 5.99
N MET A 117 13.81 -12.86 5.03
CA MET A 117 13.93 -13.11 3.60
C MET A 117 15.23 -12.59 2.98
N ALA A 118 16.20 -12.11 3.77
CA ALA A 118 17.40 -11.43 3.26
C ALA A 118 18.24 -12.26 2.26
N LYS A 119 18.16 -13.60 2.35
CA LYS A 119 18.89 -14.53 1.48
C LYS A 119 17.95 -15.53 0.78
N HIS A 120 16.67 -15.24 0.75
CA HIS A 120 15.66 -16.14 0.24
C HIS A 120 15.08 -15.61 -1.07
N CYS A 121 14.70 -16.54 -1.93
CA CYS A 121 13.86 -16.27 -3.10
C CYS A 121 12.40 -16.40 -2.71
N PHE A 122 11.54 -15.74 -3.45
CA PHE A 122 10.10 -15.89 -3.26
C PHE A 122 9.34 -15.98 -4.58
N GLN A 123 8.10 -16.36 -4.47
CA GLN A 123 7.14 -16.38 -5.56
C GLN A 123 5.89 -15.61 -5.13
N VAL A 124 5.31 -14.86 -6.04
CA VAL A 124 4.01 -14.20 -5.86
C VAL A 124 2.99 -14.86 -6.76
N LEU A 125 1.83 -15.19 -6.20
CA LEU A 125 0.65 -15.62 -6.93
C LEU A 125 -0.45 -14.58 -6.72
N VAL A 126 -1.09 -14.16 -7.80
CA VAL A 126 -2.22 -13.22 -7.79
C VAL A 126 -3.39 -13.82 -8.53
N GLY A 127 -4.58 -13.75 -7.95
CA GLY A 127 -5.84 -14.06 -8.59
C GLY A 127 -6.75 -12.83 -8.61
N ILE A 128 -7.39 -12.53 -9.74
CA ILE A 128 -8.36 -11.44 -9.90
C ILE A 128 -9.48 -11.91 -10.82
N ASP A 129 -10.72 -11.86 -10.32
CA ASP A 129 -11.93 -12.16 -11.11
C ASP A 129 -11.83 -13.51 -11.87
N GLY A 130 -11.37 -14.55 -11.16
CA GLY A 130 -11.20 -15.91 -11.71
C GLY A 130 -9.98 -16.13 -12.61
N LYS A 131 -9.15 -15.10 -12.83
CA LYS A 131 -7.90 -15.21 -13.60
C LYS A 131 -6.71 -15.23 -12.66
N THR A 132 -5.62 -15.87 -13.03
CA THR A 132 -4.41 -15.98 -12.21
C THR A 132 -3.17 -15.49 -12.95
N TRP A 133 -2.25 -14.92 -12.19
CA TRP A 133 -0.90 -14.57 -12.60
C TRP A 133 0.09 -15.06 -11.54
N MET A 134 1.25 -15.51 -11.96
CA MET A 134 2.27 -16.02 -11.06
C MET A 134 3.65 -15.53 -11.51
N SER A 135 4.48 -15.09 -10.57
CA SER A 135 5.87 -14.78 -10.83
C SER A 135 6.69 -16.06 -11.06
N ARG A 136 7.94 -15.92 -11.52
CA ARG A 136 8.90 -17.03 -11.53
C ARG A 136 9.15 -17.53 -10.12
N LYS A 137 9.51 -18.81 -9.97
CA LYS A 137 9.75 -19.44 -8.67
C LYS A 137 10.91 -18.79 -7.91
N ASP A 138 11.96 -18.38 -8.60
CA ASP A 138 13.17 -17.81 -7.98
C ASP A 138 13.21 -16.29 -8.19
N TRP A 139 12.14 -15.63 -7.82
CA TRP A 139 12.02 -14.19 -7.99
C TRP A 139 12.68 -13.44 -6.83
N HIS A 140 13.48 -12.40 -7.14
CA HIS A 140 14.17 -11.56 -6.17
C HIS A 140 14.94 -12.32 -5.07
N CYS A 141 15.83 -13.22 -5.46
CA CYS A 141 16.72 -13.91 -4.54
C CYS A 141 17.72 -12.96 -3.89
N GLY A 142 17.80 -12.94 -2.58
CA GLY A 142 18.87 -12.29 -1.81
C GLY A 142 18.93 -10.76 -1.89
N GLY A 143 17.81 -10.06 -1.84
CA GLY A 143 17.79 -8.62 -1.63
C GLY A 143 18.14 -7.78 -2.85
N GLY A 144 17.65 -8.13 -4.01
CA GLY A 144 17.46 -7.19 -5.09
C GLY A 144 18.55 -7.05 -6.12
N LYS A 145 18.80 -8.08 -6.91
CA LYS A 145 19.13 -7.88 -8.33
C LYS A 145 18.37 -8.92 -9.15
N VAL A 146 17.47 -8.44 -9.96
CA VAL A 146 16.90 -9.21 -11.06
C VAL A 146 18.05 -9.46 -12.04
N ALA A 147 18.38 -10.70 -12.28
CA ALA A 147 19.19 -11.07 -13.42
C ALA A 147 18.30 -11.10 -14.67
#